data_cfa0b83ad826479b0f24ba131a5acc7f
#
_entry.id   cfa0b83ad826479b0f24ba131a5acc7f
#
_cell.length_a   1.000
_cell.length_b   1.000
_cell.length_c   1.000
_cell.angle_alpha   90.00
_cell.angle_beta   90.00
_cell.angle_gamma   90.00
#
_symmetry.space_group_name_H-M   'P 1'
#
loop_
_entity.id
_entity.type
_entity.pdbx_description
1 polymer ?
#
loop_
_entity_poly.entity_id
_entity_poly.type
_entity_poly.pdbx_seq_one_letter_code
_entity_poly.pdbx_strand_id
1 'polypeptide(L)'
;GSYKVVFNNTMANRPSPEADQLSDFSSWGVTTDGQLKPDVTAPGGNIFSSLNDNTYGDMSGTSMASPHVAGVAALVKEYLVKNHPELTPEQVSETVKALIMSTAKPHVNKETGAYTSPRQQGAGVVDTAAAVSTDLYVTGENNYPSVTLGNVGDSFTFDVTVHNISDTDRTLKMLVNTDTDEVKDGKFTLRPRKLTETAWPEVTVKAHSSETVTVKVDTSKFTEELSKEMPNGYFLEGFVRFVDPADDGDVVSLPFMGFKGEFQNLPAVEKPVYDLVREGKDGFYYHIPKDLNISYNANVSALLTLQNDLLLTQGKRDGRRITVLGIEENAE
;
A
#
# COMPACT_ATOMS: atom_id res chain seq x y z
N GLY A 1 45.93 10.92 27.46
CA GLY A 1 44.88 11.80 27.98
C GLY A 1 43.68 10.96 28.41
N SER A 2 43.13 11.22 29.58
CA SER A 2 41.89 10.61 30.07
C SER A 2 40.72 11.50 29.68
N TYR A 3 39.64 10.92 29.14
CA TYR A 3 38.39 11.60 28.87
C TYR A 3 37.40 11.27 29.95
N LYS A 4 36.71 12.30 30.48
CA LYS A 4 35.59 12.12 31.39
C LYS A 4 34.29 12.15 30.57
N VAL A 5 33.59 11.01 30.51
CA VAL A 5 32.26 10.95 29.94
C VAL A 5 31.24 11.19 31.04
N VAL A 6 30.39 12.21 30.89
CA VAL A 6 29.34 12.50 31.85
C VAL A 6 27.99 12.20 31.15
N PHE A 7 27.24 11.28 31.71
CA PHE A 7 25.86 11.00 31.32
C PHE A 7 24.92 11.90 32.11
N ASN A 8 24.23 12.81 31.42
CA ASN A 8 23.35 13.80 32.04
C ASN A 8 21.85 13.42 31.97
N ASN A 9 21.52 12.17 31.66
CA ASN A 9 20.15 11.67 31.47
C ASN A 9 19.28 12.46 30.47
N THR A 10 19.89 13.25 29.59
CA THR A 10 19.18 13.91 28.50
C THR A 10 18.97 12.90 27.36
N MET A 11 17.72 12.63 27.03
CA MET A 11 17.40 11.88 25.82
C MET A 11 17.65 12.77 24.59
N ALA A 12 18.51 12.35 23.70
CA ALA A 12 18.70 13.01 22.41
C ALA A 12 17.85 12.31 21.35
N ASN A 13 16.87 13.03 20.80
CA ASN A 13 16.17 12.56 19.64
C ASN A 13 17.10 12.66 18.42
N ARG A 14 17.41 11.53 17.81
CA ARG A 14 18.09 11.47 16.52
C ARG A 14 17.07 11.09 15.45
N PRO A 15 17.03 11.82 14.32
CA PRO A 15 16.23 11.37 13.18
C PRO A 15 16.70 9.97 12.75
N SER A 16 15.78 9.02 12.63
CA SER A 16 16.08 7.73 12.02
C SER A 16 16.28 7.94 10.51
N PRO A 17 17.28 7.33 9.87
CA PRO A 17 17.38 7.32 8.41
C PRO A 17 16.19 6.62 7.74
N GLU A 18 15.48 5.76 8.47
CA GLU A 18 14.27 5.07 8.02
C GLU A 18 12.98 5.84 8.35
N ALA A 19 13.12 7.02 8.98
CA ALA A 19 11.96 7.84 9.32
C ALA A 19 11.18 8.22 8.06
N ASP A 20 9.86 8.17 8.16
CA ASP A 20 8.97 8.57 7.08
C ASP A 20 9.16 7.72 5.81
N GLN A 21 9.40 6.43 6.00
CA GLN A 21 9.43 5.40 4.96
C GLN A 21 8.53 4.25 5.35
N LEU A 22 7.94 3.60 4.34
CA LEU A 22 7.22 2.35 4.57
C LEU A 22 8.23 1.22 4.80
N SER A 23 7.98 0.41 5.82
CA SER A 23 8.85 -0.73 6.15
C SER A 23 8.78 -1.80 5.06
N ASP A 24 9.90 -2.43 4.74
CA ASP A 24 10.00 -3.48 3.72
C ASP A 24 9.10 -4.68 4.01
N PHE A 25 8.83 -4.96 5.28
CA PHE A 25 7.93 -6.02 5.72
C PHE A 25 6.44 -5.68 5.62
N SER A 26 6.07 -4.43 5.25
CA SER A 26 4.67 -4.05 5.09
C SER A 26 4.02 -4.86 3.96
N SER A 27 2.84 -5.41 4.22
CA SER A 27 2.13 -6.25 3.24
C SER A 27 1.63 -5.41 2.06
N TRP A 28 1.74 -5.97 0.87
CA TRP A 28 1.13 -5.43 -0.34
C TRP A 28 -0.25 -6.05 -0.58
N GLY A 29 -1.23 -5.24 -0.99
CA GLY A 29 -2.42 -5.70 -1.70
C GLY A 29 -2.10 -5.94 -3.18
N VAL A 30 -3.03 -6.45 -3.89
CA VAL A 30 -4.47 -6.60 -3.60
C VAL A 30 -4.75 -7.94 -2.92
N THR A 31 -6.01 -8.15 -2.51
CA THR A 31 -6.48 -9.49 -2.13
C THR A 31 -6.58 -10.39 -3.37
N THR A 32 -6.74 -11.69 -3.17
CA THR A 32 -6.84 -12.68 -4.27
C THR A 32 -8.05 -12.45 -5.19
N ASP A 33 -9.09 -11.79 -4.68
CA ASP A 33 -10.27 -11.36 -5.44
C ASP A 33 -10.18 -9.92 -5.95
N GLY A 34 -8.99 -9.31 -5.86
CA GLY A 34 -8.69 -8.01 -6.44
C GLY A 34 -9.17 -6.80 -5.64
N GLN A 35 -9.51 -6.95 -4.34
CA GLN A 35 -9.91 -5.83 -3.51
C GLN A 35 -8.70 -5.02 -3.03
N LEU A 36 -8.88 -3.70 -2.91
CA LEU A 36 -7.84 -2.82 -2.39
C LEU A 36 -7.60 -3.09 -0.89
N LYS A 37 -6.38 -3.43 -0.56
CA LYS A 37 -5.81 -3.56 0.80
C LYS A 37 -4.34 -3.13 0.76
N PRO A 38 -3.73 -2.72 1.89
CA PRO A 38 -4.30 -2.56 3.24
C PRO A 38 -5.30 -1.40 3.33
N ASP A 39 -6.00 -1.25 4.46
CA ASP A 39 -6.92 -0.11 4.68
C ASP A 39 -6.15 1.18 5.01
N VAL A 40 -5.17 1.08 5.92
CA VAL A 40 -4.32 2.21 6.38
C VAL A 40 -2.93 1.73 6.77
N THR A 41 -2.05 2.68 6.95
CA THR A 41 -0.69 2.51 7.49
C THR A 41 -0.58 3.16 8.86
N ALA A 42 0.18 2.52 9.76
CA ALA A 42 0.49 3.07 11.08
C ALA A 42 1.94 2.73 11.47
N PRO A 43 2.55 3.43 12.45
CA PRO A 43 3.88 3.14 12.91
C PRO A 43 4.03 1.67 13.36
N GLY A 44 4.99 0.96 12.78
CA GLY A 44 5.24 -0.46 13.05
C GLY A 44 6.72 -0.83 13.08
N GLY A 45 7.62 0.10 12.79
CA GLY A 45 9.06 -0.10 12.82
C GLY A 45 9.71 0.48 14.08
N ASN A 46 10.55 -0.32 14.76
CA ASN A 46 11.30 0.10 15.96
C ASN A 46 10.39 0.70 17.06
N ILE A 47 9.32 0.00 17.37
CA ILE A 47 8.33 0.42 18.38
C ILE A 47 8.77 -0.04 19.76
N PHE A 48 9.14 0.94 20.62
CA PHE A 48 9.45 0.70 22.01
C PHE A 48 8.18 0.54 22.83
N SER A 49 8.00 -0.61 23.49
CA SER A 49 6.82 -0.90 24.29
C SER A 49 7.11 -1.93 25.39
N SER A 50 6.09 -2.23 26.19
CA SER A 50 6.17 -3.26 27.24
C SER A 50 6.31 -4.65 26.64
N LEU A 51 7.15 -5.46 27.27
CA LEU A 51 7.38 -6.86 26.98
C LEU A 51 6.99 -7.72 28.19
N ASN A 52 7.14 -9.04 28.06
CA ASN A 52 6.93 -9.98 29.16
C ASN A 52 7.89 -9.67 30.33
N ASP A 53 7.54 -10.19 31.51
CA ASP A 53 8.34 -10.11 32.74
C ASP A 53 8.67 -8.67 33.19
N ASN A 54 7.72 -7.74 32.96
CA ASN A 54 7.86 -6.33 33.36
C ASN A 54 9.10 -5.65 32.78
N THR A 55 9.43 -6.01 31.55
CA THR A 55 10.52 -5.39 30.78
C THR A 55 10.00 -4.52 29.66
N TYR A 56 10.89 -3.79 29.01
CA TYR A 56 10.60 -2.95 27.84
C TYR A 56 11.64 -3.21 26.76
N GLY A 57 11.22 -3.02 25.50
CA GLY A 57 12.12 -3.18 24.35
C GLY A 57 11.48 -2.77 23.04
N ASP A 58 12.30 -2.80 22.00
CA ASP A 58 11.89 -2.46 20.64
C ASP A 58 11.43 -3.73 19.89
N MET A 59 10.32 -3.59 19.17
CA MET A 59 9.85 -4.59 18.22
C MET A 59 9.43 -3.92 16.92
N SER A 60 9.53 -4.66 15.80
CA SER A 60 9.08 -4.21 14.48
C SER A 60 8.14 -5.23 13.88
N GLY A 61 7.13 -4.75 13.16
CA GLY A 61 6.17 -5.59 12.44
C GLY A 61 4.82 -4.90 12.27
N THR A 62 4.03 -5.40 11.35
CA THR A 62 2.61 -5.03 11.23
C THR A 62 1.82 -5.35 12.50
N SER A 63 2.32 -6.28 13.32
CA SER A 63 1.82 -6.60 14.67
C SER A 63 1.95 -5.43 15.65
N MET A 64 2.88 -4.48 15.40
CA MET A 64 3.03 -3.25 16.20
C MET A 64 2.18 -2.11 15.60
N ALA A 65 1.98 -2.09 14.29
CA ALA A 65 1.11 -1.12 13.63
C ALA A 65 -0.38 -1.34 13.96
N SER A 66 -0.83 -2.59 14.02
CA SER A 66 -2.23 -2.93 14.28
C SER A 66 -2.78 -2.38 15.62
N PRO A 67 -2.10 -2.53 16.78
CA PRO A 67 -2.56 -1.93 18.04
C PRO A 67 -2.52 -0.39 18.03
N HIS A 68 -1.67 0.26 17.25
CA HIS A 68 -1.77 1.71 17.05
C HIS A 68 -3.11 2.09 16.44
N VAL A 69 -3.52 1.40 15.36
CA VAL A 69 -4.82 1.64 14.73
C VAL A 69 -5.98 1.31 15.68
N ALA A 70 -5.86 0.26 16.50
CA ALA A 70 -6.86 -0.05 17.51
C ALA A 70 -7.00 1.06 18.56
N GLY A 71 -5.88 1.66 18.99
CA GLY A 71 -5.88 2.83 19.87
C GLY A 71 -6.53 4.06 19.21
N VAL A 72 -6.20 4.35 17.96
CA VAL A 72 -6.84 5.41 17.18
C VAL A 72 -8.35 5.17 17.08
N ALA A 73 -8.78 3.95 16.76
CA ALA A 73 -10.19 3.60 16.66
C ALA A 73 -10.95 3.81 17.99
N ALA A 74 -10.31 3.50 19.12
CA ALA A 74 -10.91 3.73 20.45
C ALA A 74 -11.12 5.24 20.70
N LEU A 75 -10.12 6.08 20.37
CA LEU A 75 -10.21 7.54 20.53
C LEU A 75 -11.25 8.16 19.59
N VAL A 76 -11.31 7.74 18.33
CA VAL A 76 -12.31 8.22 17.37
C VAL A 76 -13.70 7.78 17.79
N LYS A 77 -13.86 6.55 18.30
CA LYS A 77 -15.14 6.09 18.84
C LYS A 77 -15.58 6.91 20.05
N GLU A 78 -14.66 7.18 20.99
CA GLU A 78 -14.96 8.03 22.14
C GLU A 78 -15.38 9.43 21.70
N TYR A 79 -14.67 10.01 20.73
CA TYR A 79 -14.97 11.32 20.14
C TYR A 79 -16.40 11.34 19.57
N LEU A 80 -16.76 10.39 18.72
CA LEU A 80 -18.08 10.33 18.09
C LEU A 80 -19.19 10.17 19.13
N VAL A 81 -19.05 9.26 20.09
CA VAL A 81 -20.08 9.05 21.13
C VAL A 81 -20.31 10.30 21.97
N LYS A 82 -19.27 11.11 22.20
CA LYS A 82 -19.39 12.34 23.00
C LYS A 82 -19.92 13.52 22.20
N ASN A 83 -19.52 13.68 20.96
CA ASN A 83 -19.79 14.90 20.18
C ASN A 83 -20.90 14.72 19.13
N HIS A 84 -21.23 13.47 18.77
CA HIS A 84 -22.27 13.11 17.79
C HIS A 84 -23.26 12.10 18.38
N PRO A 85 -23.98 12.49 19.47
CA PRO A 85 -24.92 11.58 20.15
C PRO A 85 -26.13 11.18 19.29
N GLU A 86 -26.34 11.83 18.16
CA GLU A 86 -27.37 11.51 17.17
C GLU A 86 -27.04 10.24 16.37
N LEU A 87 -25.80 9.79 16.34
CA LEU A 87 -25.39 8.60 15.61
C LEU A 87 -25.79 7.32 16.37
N THR A 88 -26.37 6.36 15.65
CA THR A 88 -26.60 5.03 16.21
C THR A 88 -25.27 4.28 16.41
N PRO A 89 -25.25 3.22 17.25
CA PRO A 89 -24.04 2.41 17.44
C PRO A 89 -23.46 1.83 16.13
N GLU A 90 -24.30 1.46 15.18
CA GLU A 90 -23.92 0.99 13.84
C GLU A 90 -23.27 2.11 13.04
N GLN A 91 -23.88 3.29 13.00
CA GLN A 91 -23.34 4.48 12.35
C GLN A 91 -22.02 4.90 12.98
N VAL A 92 -21.89 4.86 14.31
CA VAL A 92 -20.61 5.13 14.99
C VAL A 92 -19.53 4.16 14.49
N SER A 93 -19.83 2.86 14.38
CA SER A 93 -18.85 1.86 13.92
C SER A 93 -18.36 2.11 12.49
N GLU A 94 -19.28 2.43 11.59
CA GLU A 94 -18.99 2.75 10.19
C GLU A 94 -18.20 4.07 10.08
N THR A 95 -18.62 5.10 10.81
CA THR A 95 -17.98 6.43 10.81
C THR A 95 -16.59 6.38 11.41
N VAL A 96 -16.30 5.56 12.43
CA VAL A 96 -14.95 5.35 12.96
C VAL A 96 -14.01 4.93 11.86
N LYS A 97 -14.37 3.91 11.08
CA LYS A 97 -13.54 3.42 9.98
C LYS A 97 -13.38 4.50 8.89
N ALA A 98 -14.48 5.14 8.53
CA ALA A 98 -14.49 6.16 7.49
C ALA A 98 -13.60 7.37 7.86
N LEU A 99 -13.69 7.86 9.09
CA LEU A 99 -12.83 8.97 9.58
C LEU A 99 -11.36 8.58 9.59
N ILE A 100 -11.02 7.41 10.14
CA ILE A 100 -9.61 6.95 10.18
C ILE A 100 -9.01 6.88 8.78
N MET A 101 -9.74 6.33 7.82
CA MET A 101 -9.23 6.18 6.45
C MET A 101 -9.24 7.53 5.72
N SER A 102 -10.30 8.31 5.83
CA SER A 102 -10.41 9.58 5.09
C SER A 102 -9.43 10.66 5.56
N THR A 103 -9.09 10.66 6.84
CA THR A 103 -8.14 11.65 7.42
C THR A 103 -6.70 11.14 7.45
N ALA A 104 -6.45 9.89 7.05
CA ALA A 104 -5.11 9.38 6.88
C ALA A 104 -4.34 10.21 5.84
N LYS A 105 -3.05 10.39 6.07
CA LYS A 105 -2.18 11.18 5.18
C LYS A 105 -1.53 10.30 4.13
N PRO A 106 -1.86 10.47 2.84
CA PRO A 106 -1.19 9.74 1.79
C PRO A 106 0.32 10.01 1.80
N HIS A 107 1.10 8.95 1.95
CA HIS A 107 2.56 9.02 1.94
C HIS A 107 3.06 9.24 0.51
N VAL A 108 4.03 10.15 0.37
CA VAL A 108 4.70 10.45 -0.90
C VAL A 108 6.05 9.75 -0.95
N ASN A 109 6.31 9.03 -2.03
CA ASN A 109 7.62 8.45 -2.27
C ASN A 109 8.64 9.56 -2.58
N LYS A 110 9.66 9.70 -1.75
CA LYS A 110 10.65 10.80 -1.84
C LYS A 110 11.51 10.76 -3.10
N GLU A 111 11.67 9.58 -3.70
CA GLU A 111 12.53 9.43 -4.88
C GLU A 111 11.80 9.77 -6.18
N THR A 112 10.51 9.44 -6.28
CA THR A 112 9.71 9.70 -7.48
C THR A 112 8.84 10.95 -7.37
N GLY A 113 8.55 11.41 -6.16
CA GLY A 113 7.62 12.50 -5.89
C GLY A 113 6.16 12.14 -6.15
N ALA A 114 5.86 10.89 -6.50
CA ALA A 114 4.51 10.37 -6.64
C ALA A 114 4.00 9.80 -5.30
N TYR A 115 2.68 9.66 -5.16
CA TYR A 115 2.14 8.97 -3.98
C TYR A 115 2.53 7.50 -4.00
N THR A 116 2.94 6.98 -2.85
CA THR A 116 3.12 5.54 -2.69
C THR A 116 1.82 4.83 -3.05
N SER A 117 1.95 3.67 -3.69
CA SER A 117 0.80 2.88 -4.13
C SER A 117 -0.23 2.67 -3.01
N PRO A 118 -1.54 2.93 -3.25
CA PRO A 118 -2.60 2.53 -2.31
C PRO A 118 -2.56 1.04 -1.95
N ARG A 119 -2.07 0.17 -2.83
CA ARG A 119 -1.86 -1.26 -2.55
C ARG A 119 -0.78 -1.51 -1.49
N GLN A 120 0.07 -0.52 -1.20
CA GLN A 120 1.10 -0.60 -0.16
C GLN A 120 0.72 0.17 1.10
N GLN A 121 0.05 1.32 0.96
CA GLN A 121 -0.25 2.19 2.10
C GLN A 121 -1.73 2.25 2.50
N GLY A 122 -2.65 1.75 1.66
CA GLY A 122 -4.07 2.00 1.82
C GLY A 122 -4.40 3.49 1.65
N ALA A 123 -5.20 4.03 2.54
CA ALA A 123 -5.56 5.45 2.55
C ALA A 123 -4.42 6.38 3.00
N GLY A 124 -3.35 5.82 3.56
CA GLY A 124 -2.20 6.58 4.05
C GLY A 124 -1.87 6.31 5.51
N VAL A 125 -1.01 7.16 6.09
CA VAL A 125 -0.60 7.08 7.48
C VAL A 125 -1.70 7.67 8.38
N VAL A 126 -2.13 6.92 9.40
CA VAL A 126 -3.18 7.37 10.33
C VAL A 126 -2.82 8.69 11.01
N ASP A 127 -3.77 9.62 11.07
CA ASP A 127 -3.67 10.88 11.80
C ASP A 127 -4.81 10.98 12.83
N THR A 128 -4.48 10.68 14.08
CA THR A 128 -5.47 10.67 15.16
C THR A 128 -6.05 12.06 15.41
N ALA A 129 -5.22 13.11 15.32
CA ALA A 129 -5.68 14.48 15.57
C ALA A 129 -6.70 14.90 14.50
N ALA A 130 -6.40 14.65 13.25
CA ALA A 130 -7.33 14.91 12.15
C ALA A 130 -8.63 14.08 12.29
N ALA A 131 -8.53 12.81 12.64
CA ALA A 131 -9.70 11.93 12.78
C ALA A 131 -10.69 12.33 13.88
N VAL A 132 -10.23 13.06 14.92
CA VAL A 132 -11.09 13.54 16.02
C VAL A 132 -11.41 15.04 15.94
N SER A 133 -11.19 15.68 14.80
CA SER A 133 -11.43 17.12 14.68
C SER A 133 -11.99 17.57 13.33
N THR A 134 -12.00 16.68 12.33
CA THR A 134 -12.33 17.07 10.95
C THR A 134 -13.84 17.08 10.70
N ASP A 135 -14.59 16.15 11.27
CA ASP A 135 -16.05 15.93 11.05
C ASP A 135 -16.44 15.81 9.57
N LEU A 136 -15.47 15.44 8.74
CA LEU A 136 -15.62 15.12 7.33
C LEU A 136 -15.06 13.73 7.05
N TYR A 137 -15.73 12.98 6.19
CA TYR A 137 -15.18 11.74 5.64
C TYR A 137 -15.68 11.50 4.23
N VAL A 138 -14.98 10.64 3.50
CA VAL A 138 -15.28 10.34 2.10
C VAL A 138 -15.49 8.84 1.93
N THR A 139 -16.51 8.48 1.17
CA THR A 139 -16.77 7.09 0.80
C THR A 139 -16.94 6.96 -0.71
N GLY A 140 -16.66 5.78 -1.23
CA GLY A 140 -17.04 5.36 -2.56
C GLY A 140 -18.34 4.56 -2.55
N GLU A 141 -18.48 3.65 -3.48
CA GLU A 141 -19.61 2.72 -3.55
C GLU A 141 -19.71 1.89 -2.27
N ASN A 142 -20.93 1.46 -1.95
CA ASN A 142 -21.25 0.68 -0.75
C ASN A 142 -20.83 1.35 0.57
N ASN A 143 -20.74 2.67 0.58
CA ASN A 143 -20.34 3.46 1.75
C ASN A 143 -18.97 3.07 2.33
N TYR A 144 -18.07 2.54 1.49
CA TYR A 144 -16.74 2.13 1.90
C TYR A 144 -15.71 3.24 1.62
N PRO A 145 -14.76 3.52 2.54
CA PRO A 145 -13.80 4.62 2.41
C PRO A 145 -12.60 4.29 1.49
N SER A 146 -12.85 3.52 0.44
CA SER A 146 -11.94 3.27 -0.69
C SER A 146 -12.75 2.77 -1.89
N VAL A 147 -12.19 2.88 -3.09
CA VAL A 147 -12.83 2.39 -4.32
C VAL A 147 -11.98 1.31 -4.99
N THR A 148 -12.58 0.15 -5.18
CA THR A 148 -12.03 -0.94 -5.99
C THR A 148 -12.84 -1.07 -7.26
N LEU A 149 -12.23 -0.75 -8.42
CA LEU A 149 -12.91 -0.65 -9.71
C LEU A 149 -12.89 -1.97 -10.51
N GLY A 150 -12.13 -2.97 -10.05
CA GLY A 150 -11.91 -4.18 -10.84
C GLY A 150 -11.15 -3.90 -12.14
N ASN A 151 -11.53 -4.55 -13.24
CA ASN A 151 -10.95 -4.29 -14.55
C ASN A 151 -11.45 -2.95 -15.11
N VAL A 152 -10.54 -2.12 -15.59
CA VAL A 152 -10.85 -0.79 -16.14
C VAL A 152 -10.37 -0.63 -17.58
N GLY A 153 -10.98 0.31 -18.31
CA GLY A 153 -10.53 0.76 -19.62
C GLY A 153 -9.48 1.87 -19.54
N ASP A 154 -9.22 2.53 -20.68
CA ASP A 154 -8.33 3.69 -20.74
C ASP A 154 -8.94 4.93 -20.09
N SER A 155 -10.27 4.95 -20.00
CA SER A 155 -11.05 5.95 -19.30
C SER A 155 -12.12 5.23 -18.47
N PHE A 156 -12.32 5.70 -17.24
CA PHE A 156 -13.30 5.14 -16.32
C PHE A 156 -13.86 6.21 -15.40
N THR A 157 -15.00 5.92 -14.79
CA THR A 157 -15.68 6.82 -13.84
C THR A 157 -16.07 6.07 -12.60
N PHE A 158 -16.14 6.79 -11.50
CA PHE A 158 -16.67 6.29 -10.21
C PHE A 158 -17.18 7.45 -9.38
N ASP A 159 -18.09 7.15 -8.48
CA ASP A 159 -18.64 8.15 -7.58
C ASP A 159 -17.92 8.17 -6.23
N VAL A 160 -17.75 9.37 -5.70
CA VAL A 160 -17.27 9.61 -4.33
C VAL A 160 -18.25 10.52 -3.62
N THR A 161 -18.54 10.21 -2.37
CA THR A 161 -19.45 10.98 -1.54
C THR A 161 -18.70 11.57 -0.35
N VAL A 162 -18.70 12.88 -0.23
CA VAL A 162 -18.18 13.60 0.95
C VAL A 162 -19.32 13.77 1.94
N HIS A 163 -19.09 13.34 3.17
CA HIS A 163 -20.03 13.44 4.28
C HIS A 163 -19.55 14.51 5.26
N ASN A 164 -20.44 15.40 5.64
CA ASN A 164 -20.18 16.45 6.63
C ASN A 164 -21.09 16.25 7.84
N ILE A 165 -20.50 15.82 8.94
CA ILE A 165 -21.23 15.63 10.22
C ILE A 165 -21.07 16.84 11.16
N SER A 166 -20.39 17.92 10.70
CA SER A 166 -20.24 19.15 11.48
C SER A 166 -21.45 20.08 11.36
N ASP A 167 -21.51 21.06 12.26
CA ASP A 167 -22.55 22.11 12.29
C ASP A 167 -22.34 23.22 11.26
N THR A 168 -21.30 23.15 10.43
CA THR A 168 -20.95 24.21 9.48
C THR A 168 -20.81 23.69 8.06
N ASP A 169 -21.17 24.52 7.09
CA ASP A 169 -20.91 24.25 5.69
C ASP A 169 -19.40 24.19 5.43
N ARG A 170 -18.98 23.27 4.58
CA ARG A 170 -17.55 23.11 4.22
C ARG A 170 -17.39 23.21 2.71
N THR A 171 -16.47 24.06 2.27
CA THR A 171 -16.09 24.17 0.85
C THR A 171 -14.65 23.70 0.70
N LEU A 172 -14.41 22.80 -0.26
CA LEU A 172 -13.15 22.11 -0.47
C LEU A 172 -12.79 22.16 -1.94
N LYS A 173 -11.51 22.35 -2.27
CA LYS A 173 -11.00 22.04 -3.61
C LYS A 173 -10.84 20.53 -3.74
N MET A 174 -11.03 20.00 -4.93
CA MET A 174 -10.84 18.59 -5.19
C MET A 174 -9.69 18.38 -6.18
N LEU A 175 -8.79 17.47 -5.84
CA LEU A 175 -7.66 17.05 -6.65
C LEU A 175 -7.73 15.53 -6.85
N VAL A 176 -7.44 15.06 -8.05
CA VAL A 176 -7.36 13.63 -8.36
C VAL A 176 -6.01 13.33 -8.99
N ASN A 177 -5.19 12.54 -8.31
CA ASN A 177 -3.98 11.99 -8.91
C ASN A 177 -4.22 10.56 -9.37
N THR A 178 -3.58 10.20 -10.47
CA THR A 178 -3.55 8.83 -10.98
C THR A 178 -2.11 8.43 -11.23
N ASP A 179 -1.72 7.33 -10.63
CA ASP A 179 -0.39 6.77 -10.64
C ASP A 179 -0.43 5.31 -11.13
N THR A 180 0.72 4.75 -11.45
CA THR A 180 0.92 3.34 -11.80
C THR A 180 2.28 2.87 -11.27
N ASP A 181 2.64 1.61 -11.50
CA ASP A 181 3.96 1.10 -11.17
C ASP A 181 5.03 1.66 -12.11
N GLU A 182 6.21 1.92 -11.58
CA GLU A 182 7.38 2.28 -12.38
C GLU A 182 8.06 1.02 -12.93
N VAL A 183 8.30 1.00 -14.24
CA VAL A 183 9.12 -0.01 -14.92
C VAL A 183 10.40 0.64 -15.42
N LYS A 184 11.55 0.07 -15.06
CA LYS A 184 12.87 0.51 -15.52
C LYS A 184 13.65 -0.69 -16.02
N ASP A 185 14.20 -0.58 -17.23
CA ASP A 185 14.96 -1.66 -17.88
C ASP A 185 14.17 -2.99 -17.92
N GLY A 186 12.86 -2.91 -18.15
CA GLY A 186 11.96 -4.06 -18.22
C GLY A 186 11.64 -4.72 -16.88
N LYS A 187 11.96 -4.06 -15.75
CA LYS A 187 11.71 -4.57 -14.38
C LYS A 187 10.88 -3.58 -13.57
N PHE A 188 9.96 -4.12 -12.77
CA PHE A 188 9.24 -3.34 -11.76
C PHE A 188 10.22 -2.87 -10.68
N THR A 189 10.16 -1.58 -10.35
CA THR A 189 11.04 -0.99 -9.32
C THR A 189 10.38 -0.97 -7.94
N LEU A 190 9.12 -1.38 -7.83
CA LEU A 190 8.25 -1.25 -6.65
C LEU A 190 8.08 0.22 -6.20
N ARG A 191 8.21 1.15 -7.15
CA ARG A 191 8.03 2.58 -6.96
C ARG A 191 6.83 3.07 -7.74
N PRO A 192 6.13 4.10 -7.27
CA PRO A 192 5.05 4.71 -8.01
C PRO A 192 5.56 5.61 -9.13
N ARG A 193 4.83 5.61 -10.25
CA ARG A 193 5.00 6.55 -11.37
C ARG A 193 3.75 7.41 -11.50
N LYS A 194 3.91 8.72 -11.36
CA LYS A 194 2.82 9.68 -11.55
C LYS A 194 2.46 9.78 -13.03
N LEU A 195 1.18 9.59 -13.33
CA LEU A 195 0.61 9.78 -14.68
C LEU A 195 -0.09 11.12 -14.80
N THR A 196 -1.04 11.40 -13.91
CA THR A 196 -1.83 12.64 -13.94
C THR A 196 -2.09 13.17 -12.54
N GLU A 197 -2.33 14.49 -12.48
CA GLU A 197 -3.00 15.16 -11.37
C GLU A 197 -3.92 16.22 -11.95
N THR A 198 -5.18 16.16 -11.60
CA THR A 198 -6.23 17.00 -12.16
C THR A 198 -6.96 17.73 -11.04
N ALA A 199 -7.07 19.05 -11.19
CA ALA A 199 -7.93 19.88 -10.33
C ALA A 199 -9.37 19.83 -10.85
N TRP A 200 -10.31 19.72 -9.92
CA TRP A 200 -11.73 19.69 -10.15
C TRP A 200 -12.40 20.94 -9.56
N PRO A 201 -13.66 21.22 -9.92
CA PRO A 201 -14.42 22.29 -9.30
C PRO A 201 -14.49 22.10 -7.77
N GLU A 202 -14.61 23.22 -7.05
CA GLU A 202 -14.84 23.18 -5.61
C GLU A 202 -16.15 22.47 -5.27
N VAL A 203 -16.11 21.73 -4.16
CA VAL A 203 -17.27 21.00 -3.62
C VAL A 203 -17.67 21.65 -2.31
N THR A 204 -18.95 22.07 -2.22
CA THR A 204 -19.53 22.60 -0.99
C THR A 204 -20.48 21.58 -0.38
N VAL A 205 -20.15 21.10 0.80
CA VAL A 205 -20.98 20.16 1.56
C VAL A 205 -21.62 20.88 2.73
N LYS A 206 -22.96 20.90 2.74
CA LYS A 206 -23.75 21.55 3.80
C LYS A 206 -23.58 20.83 5.14
N ALA A 207 -23.77 21.57 6.24
CA ALA A 207 -23.82 21.00 7.57
C ALA A 207 -24.80 19.80 7.61
N HIS A 208 -24.39 18.72 8.28
CA HIS A 208 -25.18 17.46 8.43
C HIS A 208 -25.71 16.90 7.11
N SER A 209 -24.91 16.98 6.04
CA SER A 209 -25.31 16.58 4.70
C SER A 209 -24.16 15.85 3.98
N SER A 210 -24.45 15.38 2.79
CA SER A 210 -23.48 14.71 1.94
C SER A 210 -23.59 15.25 0.50
N GLU A 211 -22.47 15.25 -0.21
CA GLU A 211 -22.39 15.63 -1.62
C GLU A 211 -21.66 14.56 -2.41
N THR A 212 -22.23 14.12 -3.52
CA THR A 212 -21.65 13.10 -4.38
C THR A 212 -21.10 13.72 -5.64
N VAL A 213 -19.85 13.36 -5.98
CA VAL A 213 -19.17 13.82 -7.18
C VAL A 213 -18.75 12.61 -8.01
N THR A 214 -19.06 12.64 -9.31
CA THR A 214 -18.57 11.63 -10.25
C THR A 214 -17.18 12.00 -10.74
N VAL A 215 -16.19 11.19 -10.37
CA VAL A 215 -14.80 11.29 -10.80
C VAL A 215 -14.66 10.66 -12.18
N LYS A 216 -13.96 11.32 -13.09
CA LYS A 216 -13.56 10.78 -14.38
C LYS A 216 -12.05 10.75 -14.49
N VAL A 217 -11.49 9.59 -14.76
CA VAL A 217 -10.07 9.39 -15.05
C VAL A 217 -9.91 9.04 -16.52
N ASP A 218 -8.94 9.66 -17.19
CA ASP A 218 -8.56 9.37 -18.56
C ASP A 218 -7.04 9.24 -18.66
N THR A 219 -6.59 8.01 -18.93
CA THR A 219 -5.18 7.65 -19.10
C THR A 219 -4.84 7.22 -20.52
N SER A 220 -5.74 7.47 -21.48
CA SER A 220 -5.61 7.03 -22.87
C SER A 220 -4.29 7.43 -23.54
N LYS A 221 -3.75 8.60 -23.19
CA LYS A 221 -2.47 9.09 -23.73
C LYS A 221 -1.25 8.25 -23.32
N PHE A 222 -1.39 7.43 -22.28
CA PHE A 222 -0.30 6.57 -21.79
C PHE A 222 -0.45 5.10 -22.21
N THR A 223 -1.59 4.73 -22.79
CA THR A 223 -1.96 3.32 -23.03
C THR A 223 -0.94 2.58 -23.90
N GLU A 224 -0.45 3.20 -24.97
CA GLU A 224 0.53 2.56 -25.87
C GLU A 224 1.84 2.26 -25.13
N GLU A 225 2.37 3.22 -24.39
CA GLU A 225 3.60 3.10 -23.63
C GLU A 225 3.46 2.04 -22.52
N LEU A 226 2.43 2.18 -21.68
CA LEU A 226 2.22 1.30 -20.53
C LEU A 226 1.92 -0.15 -20.95
N SER A 227 1.16 -0.36 -22.02
CA SER A 227 0.88 -1.71 -22.53
C SER A 227 2.13 -2.39 -23.12
N LYS A 228 3.08 -1.62 -23.60
CA LYS A 228 4.37 -2.13 -24.06
C LYS A 228 5.29 -2.48 -22.89
N GLU A 229 5.31 -1.66 -21.85
CA GLU A 229 6.11 -1.88 -20.64
C GLU A 229 5.53 -3.01 -19.77
N MET A 230 4.20 -3.09 -19.69
CA MET A 230 3.45 -4.01 -18.83
C MET A 230 2.40 -4.79 -19.64
N PRO A 231 2.84 -5.75 -20.49
CA PRO A 231 1.96 -6.42 -21.44
C PRO A 231 0.90 -7.32 -20.79
N ASN A 232 1.08 -7.70 -19.53
CA ASN A 232 0.11 -8.49 -18.75
C ASN A 232 -0.97 -7.64 -18.07
N GLY A 233 -0.93 -6.31 -18.27
CA GLY A 233 -1.79 -5.36 -17.59
C GLY A 233 -1.07 -4.61 -16.48
N TYR A 234 -1.73 -3.58 -15.95
CA TYR A 234 -1.14 -2.70 -14.95
C TYR A 234 -2.23 -2.06 -14.08
N PHE A 235 -1.85 -1.67 -12.88
CA PHE A 235 -2.72 -0.94 -11.99
C PHE A 235 -2.77 0.54 -12.38
N LEU A 236 -3.98 1.09 -12.33
CA LEU A 236 -4.26 2.52 -12.37
C LEU A 236 -4.88 2.88 -11.03
N GLU A 237 -4.16 3.64 -10.23
CA GLU A 237 -4.49 3.86 -8.83
C GLU A 237 -4.14 5.28 -8.40
N GLY A 238 -4.68 5.71 -7.27
CA GLY A 238 -4.38 7.04 -6.77
C GLY A 238 -5.31 7.46 -5.65
N PHE A 239 -5.44 8.77 -5.52
CA PHE A 239 -6.23 9.38 -4.46
C PHE A 239 -7.15 10.46 -5.02
N VAL A 240 -8.39 10.49 -4.53
CA VAL A 240 -9.25 11.65 -4.60
C VAL A 240 -9.02 12.44 -3.31
N ARG A 241 -8.47 13.65 -3.41
CA ARG A 241 -8.09 14.47 -2.27
C ARG A 241 -8.96 15.71 -2.22
N PHE A 242 -9.53 15.99 -1.06
CA PHE A 242 -10.25 17.22 -0.77
C PHE A 242 -9.37 18.09 0.13
N VAL A 243 -9.00 19.25 -0.39
CA VAL A 243 -8.02 20.14 0.25
C VAL A 243 -8.67 21.44 0.66
N ASP A 244 -8.11 22.07 1.70
CA ASP A 244 -8.56 23.39 2.16
C ASP A 244 -8.25 24.44 1.07
N PRO A 245 -9.21 25.27 0.64
CA PRO A 245 -8.97 26.34 -0.33
C PRO A 245 -7.96 27.39 0.14
N ALA A 246 -7.75 27.52 1.45
CA ALA A 246 -6.90 28.57 2.03
C ALA A 246 -5.40 28.25 1.97
N ASP A 247 -5.02 26.97 2.16
CA ASP A 247 -3.62 26.57 2.27
C ASP A 247 -3.23 25.33 1.44
N ASP A 248 -4.19 24.78 0.69
CA ASP A 248 -4.07 23.55 -0.10
C ASP A 248 -3.68 22.31 0.74
N GLY A 249 -3.91 22.34 2.05
CA GLY A 249 -3.70 21.22 2.96
C GLY A 249 -4.75 20.13 2.78
N ASP A 250 -4.32 18.86 2.77
CA ASP A 250 -5.22 17.72 2.69
C ASP A 250 -6.13 17.66 3.92
N VAL A 251 -7.44 17.73 3.70
CA VAL A 251 -8.48 17.61 4.75
C VAL A 251 -8.95 16.19 4.85
N VAL A 252 -9.45 15.62 3.75
CA VAL A 252 -9.84 14.22 3.62
C VAL A 252 -9.48 13.68 2.25
N SER A 253 -9.23 12.38 2.18
CA SER A 253 -8.91 11.70 0.93
C SER A 253 -9.52 10.31 0.85
N LEU A 254 -9.57 9.78 -0.36
CA LEU A 254 -10.08 8.43 -0.63
C LEU A 254 -9.17 7.76 -1.68
N PRO A 255 -8.59 6.59 -1.37
CA PRO A 255 -7.82 5.81 -2.32
C PRO A 255 -8.74 5.09 -3.31
N PHE A 256 -8.30 5.01 -4.57
CA PHE A 256 -8.95 4.19 -5.59
C PHE A 256 -7.93 3.34 -6.34
N MET A 257 -8.41 2.25 -6.91
CA MET A 257 -7.59 1.34 -7.70
C MET A 257 -8.46 0.60 -8.72
N GLY A 258 -7.94 0.49 -9.94
CA GLY A 258 -8.42 -0.36 -11.01
C GLY A 258 -7.27 -1.10 -11.69
N PHE A 259 -7.56 -2.17 -12.40
CA PHE A 259 -6.59 -2.91 -13.17
C PHE A 259 -6.90 -2.80 -14.67
N LYS A 260 -5.96 -2.28 -15.45
CA LYS A 260 -6.05 -2.25 -16.90
C LYS A 260 -5.58 -3.59 -17.46
N GLY A 261 -6.53 -4.44 -17.82
CA GLY A 261 -6.31 -5.81 -18.26
C GLY A 261 -7.36 -6.75 -17.67
N GLU A 262 -7.10 -8.05 -17.74
CA GLU A 262 -7.96 -9.10 -17.20
C GLU A 262 -7.29 -9.72 -15.96
N PHE A 263 -7.50 -9.11 -14.80
CA PHE A 263 -6.82 -9.49 -13.55
C PHE A 263 -7.00 -10.98 -13.21
N GLN A 264 -8.22 -11.50 -13.36
CA GLN A 264 -8.52 -12.89 -13.02
C GLN A 264 -7.89 -13.92 -14.00
N ASN A 265 -7.42 -13.46 -15.16
CA ASN A 265 -6.74 -14.31 -16.14
C ASN A 265 -5.22 -14.35 -15.93
N LEU A 266 -4.70 -13.58 -14.99
CA LEU A 266 -3.28 -13.63 -14.64
C LEU A 266 -2.94 -15.00 -14.02
N PRO A 267 -1.79 -15.59 -14.37
CA PRO A 267 -1.38 -16.85 -13.78
C PRO A 267 -1.10 -16.67 -12.29
N ALA A 268 -1.81 -17.41 -11.45
CA ALA A 268 -1.61 -17.39 -10.00
C ALA A 268 -0.29 -18.05 -9.56
N VAL A 269 0.28 -18.87 -10.43
CA VAL A 269 1.55 -19.57 -10.18
C VAL A 269 2.43 -19.38 -11.41
N GLU A 270 3.65 -18.94 -11.18
CA GLU A 270 4.65 -18.81 -12.24
C GLU A 270 5.08 -20.20 -12.77
N LYS A 271 5.52 -20.25 -14.02
CA LYS A 271 6.12 -21.45 -14.57
C LYS A 271 7.32 -21.90 -13.73
N PRO A 272 7.57 -23.21 -13.61
CA PRO A 272 8.79 -23.69 -12.97
C PRO A 272 10.04 -23.04 -13.56
N VAL A 273 11.02 -22.72 -12.71
CA VAL A 273 12.30 -22.11 -13.15
C VAL A 273 12.92 -22.85 -14.32
N TYR A 274 12.83 -24.17 -14.31
CA TYR A 274 13.30 -25.03 -15.38
C TYR A 274 12.69 -24.68 -16.76
N ASP A 275 11.37 -24.46 -16.81
CA ASP A 275 10.67 -24.09 -18.04
C ASP A 275 11.01 -22.68 -18.48
N LEU A 276 11.17 -21.74 -17.53
CA LEU A 276 11.58 -20.37 -17.81
C LEU A 276 12.99 -20.32 -18.41
N VAL A 277 13.94 -21.08 -17.86
CA VAL A 277 15.30 -21.21 -18.41
C VAL A 277 15.25 -21.75 -19.83
N ARG A 278 14.45 -22.79 -20.09
CA ARG A 278 14.29 -23.38 -21.41
C ARG A 278 13.71 -22.41 -22.43
N GLU A 279 12.84 -21.51 -22.00
CA GLU A 279 12.24 -20.46 -22.81
C GLU A 279 13.10 -19.20 -22.90
N GLY A 280 14.24 -19.13 -22.21
CA GLY A 280 15.11 -17.96 -22.16
C GLY A 280 14.45 -16.77 -21.46
N LYS A 281 13.55 -17.02 -20.51
CA LYS A 281 12.81 -16.01 -19.76
C LYS A 281 13.31 -15.91 -18.32
N ASP A 282 13.25 -14.71 -17.76
CA ASP A 282 13.46 -14.49 -16.33
C ASP A 282 12.21 -14.85 -15.52
N GLY A 283 12.40 -15.20 -14.27
CA GLY A 283 11.33 -15.32 -13.30
C GLY A 283 10.83 -13.96 -12.82
N PHE A 284 9.63 -13.92 -12.25
CA PHE A 284 9.04 -12.70 -11.71
C PHE A 284 9.84 -12.18 -10.49
N TYR A 285 10.26 -13.08 -9.61
CA TYR A 285 10.94 -12.73 -8.36
C TYR A 285 12.45 -12.94 -8.39
N TYR A 286 13.00 -13.50 -9.44
CA TYR A 286 14.42 -13.84 -9.51
C TYR A 286 14.94 -13.73 -10.94
N HIS A 287 16.19 -13.29 -11.04
CA HIS A 287 16.93 -13.26 -12.30
C HIS A 287 17.53 -14.63 -12.57
N ILE A 288 17.30 -15.16 -13.76
CA ILE A 288 17.90 -16.41 -14.20
C ILE A 288 19.18 -16.06 -14.99
N PRO A 289 20.36 -16.54 -14.57
CA PRO A 289 21.59 -16.28 -15.32
C PRO A 289 21.47 -16.77 -16.78
N LYS A 290 21.78 -15.89 -17.73
CA LYS A 290 21.65 -16.18 -19.17
C LYS A 290 22.61 -17.24 -19.68
N ASP A 291 23.69 -17.47 -18.98
CA ASP A 291 24.74 -18.45 -19.25
C ASP A 291 24.46 -19.81 -18.61
N LEU A 292 23.33 -19.93 -17.91
CA LEU A 292 22.93 -21.18 -17.30
C LEU A 292 22.45 -22.16 -18.38
N ASN A 293 23.31 -23.07 -18.76
CA ASN A 293 23.03 -24.09 -19.76
C ASN A 293 22.49 -25.36 -19.08
N ILE A 294 21.16 -25.44 -18.93
CA ILE A 294 20.51 -26.63 -18.41
C ILE A 294 20.19 -27.56 -19.57
N SER A 295 20.89 -28.68 -19.65
CA SER A 295 20.53 -29.75 -20.58
C SER A 295 19.29 -30.48 -20.07
N TYR A 296 18.53 -31.07 -20.98
CA TYR A 296 17.31 -31.83 -20.65
C TYR A 296 17.57 -33.02 -19.69
N ASN A 297 18.82 -33.47 -19.66
CA ASN A 297 19.33 -34.46 -18.73
C ASN A 297 20.10 -33.80 -17.58
N ALA A 298 19.65 -32.65 -17.15
CA ALA A 298 20.26 -31.95 -16.04
C ALA A 298 20.40 -32.92 -14.86
N ASN A 299 21.63 -33.19 -14.55
CA ASN A 299 21.91 -33.93 -13.34
C ASN A 299 21.72 -33.00 -12.12
N VAL A 300 21.69 -33.60 -10.96
CA VAL A 300 21.52 -32.91 -9.70
C VAL A 300 22.49 -31.72 -9.52
N SER A 301 23.68 -31.81 -10.12
CA SER A 301 24.72 -30.77 -10.04
C SER A 301 24.30 -29.47 -10.74
N ALA A 302 23.65 -29.53 -11.89
CA ALA A 302 23.17 -28.34 -12.59
C ALA A 302 22.02 -27.67 -11.82
N LEU A 303 21.12 -28.46 -11.24
CA LEU A 303 20.06 -27.95 -10.37
C LEU A 303 20.61 -27.35 -9.08
N LEU A 304 21.69 -27.91 -8.52
CA LEU A 304 22.36 -27.33 -7.35
C LEU A 304 23.05 -25.99 -7.64
N THR A 305 23.60 -25.83 -8.84
CA THR A 305 24.18 -24.54 -9.25
C THR A 305 23.07 -23.46 -9.35
N LEU A 306 21.97 -23.80 -9.99
CA LEU A 306 20.78 -22.97 -10.01
C LEU A 306 20.31 -22.58 -8.60
N GLN A 307 20.29 -23.55 -7.71
CA GLN A 307 19.87 -23.38 -6.34
C GLN A 307 20.78 -22.40 -5.57
N ASN A 308 22.09 -22.49 -5.76
CA ASN A 308 23.01 -21.57 -5.11
C ASN A 308 22.82 -20.12 -5.58
N ASP A 309 22.59 -19.94 -6.88
CA ASP A 309 22.39 -18.61 -7.46
C ASP A 309 21.00 -18.02 -7.13
N LEU A 310 20.01 -18.88 -6.95
CA LEU A 310 18.63 -18.47 -6.71
C LEU A 310 18.18 -18.62 -5.26
N LEU A 311 19.08 -18.98 -4.34
CA LEU A 311 18.74 -19.27 -2.94
C LEU A 311 17.64 -20.33 -2.77
N LEU A 312 17.51 -21.22 -3.72
CA LEU A 312 16.52 -22.28 -3.67
C LEU A 312 16.97 -23.37 -2.72
N THR A 313 16.24 -23.51 -1.69
CA THR A 313 16.20 -24.62 -0.75
C THR A 313 17.51 -25.05 -0.08
N GLN A 314 17.36 -25.61 1.06
CA GLN A 314 18.45 -26.15 1.84
C GLN A 314 18.85 -27.53 1.28
N GLY A 315 19.84 -27.54 0.41
CA GLY A 315 20.51 -28.77 0.05
C GLY A 315 21.13 -29.40 1.29
N LYS A 316 20.91 -30.67 1.51
CA LYS A 316 21.59 -31.36 2.58
C LYS A 316 23.01 -31.70 2.18
N ARG A 317 23.93 -31.32 3.03
CA ARG A 317 25.37 -31.58 2.85
C ARG A 317 25.80 -33.02 3.14
N ASP A 318 24.86 -33.84 3.62
CA ASP A 318 25.14 -35.21 4.07
C ASP A 318 24.73 -36.30 3.06
N GLY A 319 24.44 -35.89 1.84
CA GLY A 319 24.18 -36.84 0.74
C GLY A 319 22.88 -37.61 0.82
N ARG A 320 21.94 -37.28 1.71
CA ARG A 320 20.75 -38.11 1.90
C ARG A 320 19.55 -37.72 1.05
N ARG A 321 19.30 -36.44 0.88
CA ARG A 321 18.17 -35.96 0.07
C ARG A 321 18.29 -34.47 -0.21
N ILE A 322 18.05 -34.06 -1.44
CA ILE A 322 18.00 -32.67 -1.86
C ILE A 322 16.63 -32.42 -2.45
N THR A 323 15.93 -31.41 -1.95
CA THR A 323 14.67 -30.95 -2.53
C THR A 323 14.95 -29.67 -3.30
N VAL A 324 14.71 -29.67 -4.58
CA VAL A 324 14.87 -28.50 -5.46
C VAL A 324 13.58 -28.36 -6.25
N LEU A 325 12.90 -27.19 -6.11
CA LEU A 325 11.67 -26.89 -6.84
C LEU A 325 10.58 -27.98 -6.74
N GLY A 326 10.45 -28.58 -5.58
CA GLY A 326 9.49 -29.66 -5.35
C GLY A 326 9.91 -31.02 -5.94
N ILE A 327 11.12 -31.15 -6.49
CA ILE A 327 11.70 -32.42 -6.92
C ILE A 327 12.54 -32.96 -5.77
N GLU A 328 12.21 -34.13 -5.30
CA GLU A 328 13.01 -34.84 -4.31
C GLU A 328 13.90 -35.87 -5.01
N GLU A 329 15.21 -35.74 -4.84
CA GLU A 329 16.16 -36.75 -5.31
C GLU A 329 17.02 -37.27 -4.14
N ASN A 330 17.29 -38.58 -4.15
CA ASN A 330 18.27 -39.16 -3.27
C ASN A 330 19.66 -38.91 -3.87
N ALA A 331 20.49 -38.18 -3.17
CA ALA A 331 21.90 -38.09 -3.51
C ALA A 331 22.58 -39.37 -2.95
N GLU A 332 23.10 -40.23 -3.80
CA GLU A 332 24.03 -41.30 -3.45
C GLU A 332 25.43 -40.74 -3.17
#